data_997b0e1e65ae59d4f535e37af4b5ce5e
#
_entry.id   997b0e1e65ae59d4f535e37af4b5ce5e
#
_cell.length_a   1.000
_cell.length_b   1.000
_cell.length_c   1.000
_cell.angle_alpha   90.00
_cell.angle_beta   90.00
_cell.angle_gamma   90.00
#
_symmetry.space_group_name_H-M   'P 1'
#
loop_
_entity.id
_entity.type
_entity.pdbx_description
1 polymer ?
#
loop_
_entity_poly.entity_id
_entity_poly.type
_entity_poly.pdbx_seq_one_letter_code
_entity_poly.pdbx_strand_id
1 'polypeptide(L)'
;MLIINCPHCGPREESEFACGGEAHIARPLAENSISDAEFADYLFLRDNPKGLFLERWRHSAGCRRWFNIARDTVSHEIIEVYPMGALPRKKDALATHAASWRRDTAAEKAAERAAQKPAQKPAQKPARQKAAAKKAAGKRGGK
;
A
#
# COMPACT_ATOMS: atom_id res chain seq x y z
N MET A 1 18.44 28.52 -5.24
CA MET A 1 16.97 28.43 -5.38
C MET A 1 16.67 27.13 -6.13
N LEU A 2 15.90 26.25 -5.54
CA LEU A 2 15.55 24.96 -6.16
C LEU A 2 14.28 25.12 -7.00
N ILE A 3 14.32 24.65 -8.25
CA ILE A 3 13.15 24.63 -9.14
C ILE A 3 12.62 23.21 -9.20
N ILE A 4 11.36 23.07 -8.84
CA ILE A 4 10.64 21.77 -8.90
C ILE A 4 9.70 21.79 -10.11
N ASN A 5 9.80 20.74 -10.93
CA ASN A 5 8.94 20.61 -12.11
C ASN A 5 7.63 19.92 -11.71
N CYS A 6 6.61 20.71 -11.39
CA CYS A 6 5.28 20.18 -11.09
C CYS A 6 4.72 19.42 -12.31
N PRO A 7 4.24 18.17 -12.18
CA PRO A 7 3.67 17.40 -13.30
C PRO A 7 2.42 18.05 -13.93
N HIS A 8 1.82 19.02 -13.26
CA HIS A 8 0.58 19.67 -13.68
C HIS A 8 0.73 21.12 -14.08
N CYS A 9 1.70 21.85 -13.44
CA CYS A 9 1.86 23.30 -13.62
C CYS A 9 3.16 23.69 -14.29
N GLY A 10 4.08 22.74 -14.50
CA GLY A 10 5.43 23.02 -15.00
C GLY A 10 6.40 23.48 -13.89
N PRO A 11 7.55 24.04 -14.28
CA PRO A 11 8.58 24.45 -13.34
C PRO A 11 8.13 25.59 -12.42
N ARG A 12 8.36 25.44 -11.11
CA ARG A 12 8.02 26.40 -10.08
C ARG A 12 9.09 26.42 -8.99
N GLU A 13 9.13 27.47 -8.21
CA GLU A 13 10.03 27.58 -7.07
C GLU A 13 9.63 26.62 -5.94
N GLU A 14 10.62 26.11 -5.21
CA GLU A 14 10.42 25.22 -4.07
C GLU A 14 9.47 25.82 -3.02
N SER A 15 9.50 27.15 -2.84
CA SER A 15 8.65 27.86 -1.89
C SER A 15 7.13 27.68 -2.13
N GLU A 16 6.75 27.33 -3.35
CA GLU A 16 5.34 27.01 -3.69
C GLU A 16 4.91 25.61 -3.24
N PHE A 17 5.85 24.77 -2.80
CA PHE A 17 5.60 23.38 -2.47
C PHE A 17 5.74 23.09 -0.99
N ALA A 18 5.07 22.03 -0.54
CA ALA A 18 5.24 21.46 0.78
C ALA A 18 5.76 20.01 0.65
N CYS A 19 6.88 19.74 1.31
CA CYS A 19 7.40 18.39 1.44
C CYS A 19 6.53 17.60 2.43
N GLY A 20 6.03 16.46 2.00
CA GLY A 20 5.26 15.52 2.83
C GLY A 20 6.11 14.38 3.41
N GLY A 21 7.44 14.46 3.25
CA GLY A 21 8.39 13.44 3.73
C GLY A 21 8.47 12.22 2.82
N GLU A 22 8.80 11.09 3.39
CA GLU A 22 9.03 9.81 2.69
C GLU A 22 7.85 9.39 1.81
N ALA A 23 8.15 8.97 0.58
CA ALA A 23 7.18 8.42 -0.35
C ALA A 23 6.95 6.91 -0.12
N HIS A 24 5.92 6.35 -0.75
CA HIS A 24 5.60 4.92 -0.78
C HIS A 24 5.29 4.27 0.58
N ILE A 25 4.95 5.06 1.59
CA ILE A 25 4.47 4.54 2.87
C ILE A 25 3.00 4.17 2.72
N ALA A 26 2.70 2.87 2.77
CA ALA A 26 1.33 2.39 2.78
C ALA A 26 0.77 2.40 4.21
N ARG A 27 -0.45 2.93 4.38
CA ARG A 27 -1.17 2.79 5.64
C ARG A 27 -1.57 1.32 5.83
N PRO A 28 -1.37 0.73 7.00
CA PRO A 28 -1.88 -0.60 7.31
C PRO A 28 -3.41 -0.64 7.19
N LEU A 29 -3.95 -1.53 6.36
CA LEU A 29 -5.39 -1.61 6.08
C LEU A 29 -6.19 -2.37 7.14
N ALA A 30 -5.52 -3.21 7.92
CA ALA A 30 -6.17 -4.07 8.91
C ALA A 30 -5.86 -3.57 10.32
N GLU A 31 -6.55 -2.53 10.76
CA GLU A 31 -6.33 -1.88 12.06
C GLU A 31 -6.44 -2.85 13.25
N ASN A 32 -7.27 -3.90 13.14
CA ASN A 32 -7.47 -4.88 14.19
C ASN A 32 -6.49 -6.07 14.16
N SER A 33 -5.59 -6.14 13.19
CA SER A 33 -4.67 -7.27 12.99
C SER A 33 -3.20 -6.90 13.06
N ILE A 34 -2.88 -5.65 13.33
CA ILE A 34 -1.51 -5.16 13.51
C ILE A 34 -1.25 -4.94 15.00
N SER A 35 -0.01 -5.18 15.42
CA SER A 35 0.42 -4.87 16.79
C SER A 35 0.61 -3.37 16.98
N ASP A 36 0.53 -2.92 18.24
CA ASP A 36 0.78 -1.52 18.60
C ASP A 36 2.18 -1.06 18.17
N ALA A 37 3.17 -1.95 18.21
CA ALA A 37 4.53 -1.67 17.76
C ALA A 37 4.57 -1.39 16.25
N GLU A 38 3.92 -2.21 15.43
CA GLU A 38 3.84 -2.01 13.97
C GLU A 38 3.08 -0.72 13.61
N PHE A 39 2.06 -0.38 14.39
CA PHE A 39 1.33 0.86 14.18
C PHE A 39 2.16 2.07 14.59
N ALA A 40 2.94 1.97 15.68
CA ALA A 40 3.89 3.00 16.10
C ALA A 40 4.98 3.22 15.03
N ASP A 41 5.54 2.16 14.44
CA ASP A 41 6.49 2.24 13.34
C ASP A 41 5.89 3.00 12.14
N TYR A 42 4.65 2.68 11.78
CA TYR A 42 3.95 3.40 10.72
C TYR A 42 3.75 4.88 11.05
N LEU A 43 3.42 5.24 12.28
CA LEU A 43 3.13 6.62 12.67
C LEU A 43 4.39 7.48 12.83
N PHE A 44 5.43 6.94 13.45
CA PHE A 44 6.55 7.73 13.96
C PHE A 44 7.86 7.53 13.23
N LEU A 45 8.11 6.35 12.68
CA LEU A 45 9.37 6.10 11.99
C LEU A 45 9.31 6.57 10.54
N ARG A 46 10.31 7.33 10.13
CA ARG A 46 10.53 7.83 8.78
C ARG A 46 12.00 7.71 8.43
N ASP A 47 12.28 7.34 7.19
CA ASP A 47 13.63 7.32 6.68
C ASP A 47 14.14 8.74 6.44
N ASN A 48 15.42 8.94 6.73
CA ASN A 48 16.15 10.17 6.43
C ASN A 48 17.57 9.82 5.95
N PRO A 49 17.70 9.19 4.78
CA PRO A 49 18.98 8.74 4.26
C PRO A 49 19.83 9.91 3.76
N LYS A 50 21.14 9.73 3.80
CA LYS A 50 22.09 10.54 3.04
C LYS A 50 22.17 10.00 1.61
N GLY A 51 21.91 10.86 0.60
CA GLY A 51 21.92 10.48 -0.80
C GLY A 51 20.52 10.42 -1.40
N LEU A 52 20.29 9.49 -2.31
CA LEU A 52 19.02 9.40 -3.03
C LEU A 52 17.86 9.02 -2.12
N PHE A 53 16.86 9.88 -2.06
CA PHE A 53 15.67 9.72 -1.25
C PHE A 53 14.40 9.88 -2.08
N LEU A 54 13.39 9.09 -1.80
CA LEU A 54 12.07 9.16 -2.45
C LEU A 54 11.11 9.93 -1.55
N GLU A 55 10.72 11.10 -2.01
CA GLU A 55 9.91 12.05 -1.26
C GLU A 55 8.55 12.26 -1.92
N ARG A 56 7.52 12.54 -1.13
CA ARG A 56 6.25 13.02 -1.65
C ARG A 56 6.14 14.52 -1.43
N TRP A 57 5.67 15.21 -2.43
CA TRP A 57 5.55 16.65 -2.43
C TRP A 57 4.15 17.08 -2.87
N ARG A 58 3.72 18.22 -2.38
CA ARG A 58 2.45 18.84 -2.77
C ARG A 58 2.70 20.27 -3.27
N HIS A 59 2.14 20.62 -4.42
CA HIS A 59 2.15 21.98 -4.92
C HIS A 59 1.12 22.83 -4.16
N SER A 60 1.51 23.38 -3.02
CA SER A 60 0.61 24.02 -2.04
C SER A 60 0.04 25.33 -2.53
N ALA A 61 0.87 26.16 -3.17
CA ALA A 61 0.49 27.48 -3.70
C ALA A 61 -0.15 27.43 -5.10
N GLY A 62 -0.20 26.24 -5.74
CA GLY A 62 -0.74 26.09 -7.10
C GLY A 62 -1.86 25.05 -7.19
N CYS A 63 -1.63 23.97 -7.94
CA CYS A 63 -2.64 22.96 -8.24
C CYS A 63 -3.08 22.10 -7.05
N ARG A 64 -2.41 22.18 -5.91
CA ARG A 64 -2.64 21.44 -4.67
C ARG A 64 -2.55 19.91 -4.80
N ARG A 65 -2.02 19.40 -5.91
CA ARG A 65 -1.86 17.98 -6.16
C ARG A 65 -0.57 17.44 -5.56
N TRP A 66 -0.63 16.17 -5.14
CA TRP A 66 0.51 15.41 -4.68
C TRP A 66 1.20 14.72 -5.84
N PHE A 67 2.52 14.58 -5.71
CA PHE A 67 3.38 13.82 -6.61
C PHE A 67 4.62 13.36 -5.85
N ASN A 68 5.42 12.51 -6.45
CA ASN A 68 6.65 12.00 -5.86
C ASN A 68 7.86 12.57 -6.57
N ILE A 69 8.94 12.71 -5.82
CA ILE A 69 10.26 13.14 -6.32
C ILE A 69 11.31 12.13 -5.84
N ALA A 70 12.22 11.74 -6.72
CA ALA A 70 13.48 11.13 -6.37
C ALA A 70 14.53 12.24 -6.34
N ARG A 71 15.04 12.59 -5.16
CA ARG A 71 16.01 13.68 -4.95
C ARG A 71 17.22 13.20 -4.16
N ASP A 72 18.38 13.66 -4.52
CA ASP A 72 19.57 13.49 -3.70
C ASP A 72 19.56 14.54 -2.56
N THR A 73 19.63 14.06 -1.31
CA THR A 73 19.57 14.92 -0.12
C THR A 73 20.85 15.71 0.15
N VAL A 74 21.94 15.40 -0.53
CA VAL A 74 23.24 16.07 -0.38
C VAL A 74 23.41 17.17 -1.44
N SER A 75 23.21 16.82 -2.72
CA SER A 75 23.35 17.75 -3.84
C SER A 75 22.09 18.55 -4.13
N HIS A 76 20.94 18.11 -3.59
CA HIS A 76 19.60 18.61 -3.89
C HIS A 76 19.16 18.42 -5.33
N GLU A 77 19.87 17.59 -6.10
CA GLU A 77 19.53 17.27 -7.48
C GLU A 77 18.23 16.46 -7.54
N ILE A 78 17.29 16.89 -8.38
CA ILE A 78 16.06 16.17 -8.66
C ILE A 78 16.32 15.20 -9.81
N ILE A 79 16.38 13.92 -9.48
CA ILE A 79 16.63 12.84 -10.43
C ILE A 79 15.38 12.56 -11.28
N GLU A 80 14.21 12.50 -10.65
CA GLU A 80 12.95 12.20 -11.31
C GLU A 80 11.76 12.79 -10.55
N VAL A 81 10.75 13.21 -11.31
CA VAL A 81 9.43 13.58 -10.78
C VAL A 81 8.40 12.64 -11.38
N TYR A 82 7.55 12.03 -10.55
CA TYR A 82 6.58 11.03 -11.01
C TYR A 82 5.26 11.10 -10.24
N PRO A 83 4.14 10.61 -10.81
CA PRO A 83 2.82 10.69 -10.19
C PRO A 83 2.72 9.87 -8.91
N MET A 84 1.82 10.26 -8.00
CA MET A 84 1.42 9.43 -6.86
C MET A 84 0.89 8.07 -7.33
N GLY A 85 1.26 7.02 -6.60
CA GLY A 85 0.88 5.63 -6.91
C GLY A 85 1.70 4.97 -8.02
N ALA A 86 2.53 5.72 -8.76
CA ALA A 86 3.49 5.16 -9.70
C ALA A 86 4.83 4.85 -9.02
N LEU A 87 5.58 3.93 -9.60
CA LEU A 87 6.97 3.69 -9.24
C LEU A 87 7.90 4.59 -10.06
N PRO A 88 9.08 4.94 -9.54
CA PRO A 88 10.08 5.66 -10.30
C PRO A 88 10.57 4.81 -11.49
N ARG A 89 10.95 5.47 -12.58
CA ARG A 89 11.43 4.81 -13.81
C ARG A 89 12.95 4.79 -13.88
N LYS A 90 13.61 5.77 -13.25
CA LYS A 90 15.07 5.81 -13.21
C LYS A 90 15.60 4.64 -12.39
N LYS A 91 16.64 3.98 -12.93
CA LYS A 91 17.19 2.74 -12.35
C LYS A 91 17.62 2.90 -10.90
N ASP A 92 18.28 4.01 -10.57
CA ASP A 92 18.79 4.27 -9.23
C ASP A 92 17.64 4.53 -8.23
N ALA A 93 16.64 5.30 -8.65
CA ALA A 93 15.45 5.55 -7.84
C ALA A 93 14.62 4.27 -7.63
N LEU A 94 14.52 3.42 -8.64
CA LEU A 94 13.86 2.13 -8.53
C LEU A 94 14.63 1.18 -7.60
N ALA A 95 15.96 1.19 -7.66
CA ALA A 95 16.81 0.41 -6.75
C ALA A 95 16.65 0.88 -5.28
N THR A 96 16.66 2.21 -5.06
CA THR A 96 16.39 2.78 -3.72
C THR A 96 15.02 2.37 -3.20
N HIS A 97 13.99 2.40 -4.05
CA HIS A 97 12.67 1.93 -3.67
C HIS A 97 12.66 0.43 -3.30
N ALA A 98 13.40 -0.41 -4.03
CA ALA A 98 13.49 -1.83 -3.75
C ALA A 98 14.27 -2.15 -2.47
N ALA A 99 15.28 -1.34 -2.15
CA ALA A 99 16.13 -1.49 -0.97
C ALA A 99 15.54 -0.89 0.31
N SER A 100 14.32 -0.35 0.28
CA SER A 100 13.68 0.19 1.48
C SER A 100 13.43 -0.91 2.52
N TRP A 101 13.90 -0.70 3.76
CA TRP A 101 13.70 -1.61 4.89
C TRP A 101 12.23 -1.97 5.15
N ARG A 102 11.31 -1.08 4.80
CA ARG A 102 9.85 -1.32 4.93
C ARG A 102 9.37 -2.46 4.04
N ARG A 103 10.09 -2.75 2.96
CA ARG A 103 9.77 -3.85 2.05
C ARG A 103 10.25 -5.16 2.58
N ASP A 104 11.44 -5.17 3.14
CA ASP A 104 12.03 -6.37 3.73
C ASP A 104 11.16 -6.86 4.89
N THR A 105 10.80 -5.96 5.81
CA THR A 105 9.88 -6.29 6.90
C THR A 105 8.49 -6.70 6.42
N ALA A 106 7.96 -6.10 5.36
CA ALA A 106 6.67 -6.49 4.80
C ALA A 106 6.72 -7.88 4.15
N ALA A 107 7.81 -8.20 3.46
CA ALA A 107 8.04 -9.53 2.87
C ALA A 107 8.22 -10.60 3.94
N GLU A 108 9.01 -10.33 4.97
CA GLU A 108 9.21 -11.22 6.12
C GLU A 108 7.92 -11.48 6.87
N LYS A 109 7.16 -10.43 7.18
CA LYS A 109 5.84 -10.54 7.82
C LYS A 109 4.82 -11.26 6.97
N ALA A 110 4.85 -11.08 5.64
CA ALA A 110 3.98 -11.83 4.73
C ALA A 110 4.35 -13.33 4.71
N ALA A 111 5.64 -13.66 4.74
CA ALA A 111 6.12 -15.03 4.83
C ALA A 111 5.73 -15.69 6.17
N GLU A 112 5.88 -14.99 7.28
CA GLU A 112 5.49 -15.45 8.60
C GLU A 112 3.98 -15.70 8.70
N ARG A 113 3.16 -14.77 8.20
CA ARG A 113 1.69 -14.93 8.13
C ARG A 113 1.28 -16.11 7.24
N ALA A 114 2.01 -16.35 6.15
CA ALA A 114 1.77 -17.51 5.29
C ALA A 114 2.11 -18.82 6.00
N ALA A 115 3.18 -18.84 6.80
CA ALA A 115 3.61 -19.99 7.59
C ALA A 115 2.66 -20.29 8.77
N GLN A 116 2.07 -19.26 9.37
CA GLN A 116 1.13 -19.39 10.50
C GLN A 116 -0.31 -19.70 10.08
N LYS A 117 -0.62 -19.62 8.79
CA LYS A 117 -1.98 -19.90 8.30
C LYS A 117 -2.26 -21.41 8.48
N PRO A 118 -3.13 -21.82 9.42
CA PRO A 118 -3.45 -23.24 9.58
C PRO A 118 -4.04 -23.76 8.28
N ALA A 119 -3.58 -24.93 7.86
CA ALA A 119 -4.11 -25.62 6.69
C ALA A 119 -5.63 -25.72 6.85
N GLN A 120 -6.38 -24.94 6.11
CA GLN A 120 -7.83 -25.04 6.11
C GLN A 120 -8.17 -26.44 5.59
N LYS A 121 -8.65 -27.31 6.48
CA LYS A 121 -9.28 -28.57 6.09
C LYS A 121 -10.30 -28.25 4.99
N PRO A 122 -10.28 -29.01 3.88
CA PRO A 122 -11.30 -28.81 2.85
C PRO A 122 -12.68 -28.97 3.50
N ALA A 123 -13.51 -27.96 3.35
CA ALA A 123 -14.88 -27.96 3.84
C ALA A 123 -15.59 -29.18 3.26
N GLN A 124 -15.94 -30.13 4.12
CA GLN A 124 -16.80 -31.28 3.73
C GLN A 124 -18.13 -30.70 3.25
N LYS A 125 -18.44 -30.88 1.97
CA LYS A 125 -19.75 -30.57 1.42
C LYS A 125 -20.81 -31.28 2.25
N PRO A 126 -21.86 -30.62 2.73
CA PRO A 126 -22.95 -31.28 3.43
C PRO A 126 -23.62 -32.30 2.50
N ALA A 127 -23.68 -33.51 2.96
CA ALA A 127 -24.37 -34.59 2.25
C ALA A 127 -25.84 -34.21 2.03
N ARG A 128 -26.23 -34.13 0.77
CA ARG A 128 -27.58 -33.85 0.30
C ARG A 128 -28.51 -34.98 0.79
N GLN A 129 -29.22 -34.78 1.92
CA GLN A 129 -30.27 -35.66 2.37
C GLN A 129 -31.38 -35.68 1.34
N LYS A 130 -31.55 -36.84 0.69
CA LYS A 130 -32.69 -37.12 -0.15
C LYS A 130 -33.92 -37.22 0.74
N ALA A 131 -34.81 -36.24 0.67
CA ALA A 131 -36.15 -36.32 1.26
C ALA A 131 -36.93 -37.42 0.53
N ALA A 132 -37.21 -38.48 1.25
CA ALA A 132 -38.11 -39.56 0.79
C ALA A 132 -39.54 -39.01 0.77
N ALA A 133 -40.11 -38.92 -0.40
CA ALA A 133 -41.53 -38.64 -0.61
C ALA A 133 -42.35 -39.80 -0.09
N LYS A 134 -43.03 -39.57 1.04
CA LYS A 134 -44.00 -40.53 1.57
C LYS A 134 -45.37 -40.21 0.93
N LYS A 135 -45.71 -41.08 -0.02
CA LYS A 135 -46.98 -41.15 -0.69
C LYS A 135 -48.03 -41.68 0.31
N ALA A 136 -48.95 -40.82 0.72
CA ALA A 136 -50.12 -41.27 1.46
C ALA A 136 -51.30 -41.33 0.50
N ALA A 137 -51.64 -42.52 0.14
CA ALA A 137 -52.87 -42.87 -0.53
C ALA A 137 -53.98 -43.12 0.53
N GLY A 138 -55.13 -42.71 0.23
CA GLY A 138 -56.20 -43.32 0.87
C GLY A 138 -57.30 -42.48 1.38
N LYS A 139 -58.43 -42.36 1.13
CA LYS A 139 -59.48 -43.31 0.98
C LYS A 139 -60.82 -42.59 0.95
N ARG A 140 -61.61 -42.98 0.05
CA ARG A 140 -63.02 -42.64 -0.19
C ARG A 140 -63.93 -42.80 1.00
N GLY A 141 -65.09 -42.17 0.94
CA GLY A 141 -66.33 -42.45 1.58
C GLY A 141 -67.11 -41.16 1.79
N GLY A 142 -68.15 -40.79 1.18
CA GLY A 142 -69.36 -41.57 0.88
C GLY A 142 -70.46 -41.13 1.87
N LYS A 143 -71.16 -40.15 1.50
CA LYS A 143 -72.65 -40.05 1.45
C LYS A 143 -73.05 -38.58 1.21
#